data_d60d63a832edd3ada7c38c22e17c7988
#
_entry.id   d60d63a832edd3ada7c38c22e17c7988
#
_cell.length_a   1.000
_cell.length_b   1.000
_cell.length_c   1.000
_cell.angle_alpha   90.00
_cell.angle_beta   90.00
_cell.angle_gamma   90.00
#
_symmetry.space_group_name_H-M   'P 1'
#
loop_
_entity.id
_entity.type
_entity.pdbx_description
1 polymer ?
#
loop_
_entity_poly.entity_id
_entity_poly.type
_entity_poly.pdbx_seq_one_letter_code
_entity_poly.pdbx_strand_id
1 'polypeptide(L)'
;MWIDFYEIGHIDHPFRLDFEYFISRDTFQDEFIKSESMKTNLLKLGLQLADVTDDEFMQAISFQSRYTKLSLYDTLALSIAKARGWTLLTGDMPLRMAAAKEGVEVHGTIWVYDQLKTQGIITDDEYETVIGELIEAVKTGKCRLPKAELFKRKRV
;
A
#
# COMPACT_ATOMS: atom_id res chain seq x y z
N MET A 1 4.08 0.08 -0.49
CA MET A 1 3.18 -0.88 -1.16
C MET A 1 3.31 -0.86 -2.68
N TRP A 2 3.08 0.25 -3.39
CA TRP A 2 3.24 0.30 -4.86
C TRP A 2 4.61 -0.19 -5.34
N ILE A 3 5.66 0.12 -4.58
CA ILE A 3 7.03 -0.35 -4.84
C ILE A 3 7.11 -1.87 -4.84
N ASP A 4 6.40 -2.56 -3.96
CA ASP A 4 6.41 -4.02 -3.90
C ASP A 4 5.92 -4.63 -5.22
N PHE A 5 4.79 -4.13 -5.73
CA PHE A 5 4.23 -4.58 -7.02
C PHE A 5 5.14 -4.21 -8.19
N TYR A 6 5.77 -3.05 -8.14
CA TYR A 6 6.72 -2.62 -9.15
C TYR A 6 7.95 -3.52 -9.19
N GLU A 7 8.53 -3.84 -8.03
CA GLU A 7 9.75 -4.64 -7.93
C GLU A 7 9.58 -6.08 -8.41
N ILE A 8 8.38 -6.63 -8.33
CA ILE A 8 8.09 -7.97 -8.86
C ILE A 8 7.49 -7.94 -10.28
N GLY A 9 7.41 -6.76 -10.90
CA GLY A 9 6.93 -6.61 -12.28
C GLY A 9 5.42 -6.71 -12.46
N HIS A 10 4.63 -6.51 -11.41
CA HIS A 10 3.18 -6.70 -11.41
C HIS A 10 2.41 -5.48 -10.90
N ILE A 11 2.80 -4.29 -11.35
CA ILE A 11 2.17 -3.03 -10.92
C ILE A 11 0.66 -2.95 -11.24
N ASP A 12 0.21 -3.71 -12.23
CA ASP A 12 -1.19 -3.79 -12.66
C ASP A 12 -2.07 -4.68 -11.76
N HIS A 13 -1.48 -5.61 -11.01
CA HIS A 13 -2.22 -6.60 -10.24
C HIS A 13 -3.26 -6.01 -9.28
N PRO A 14 -2.97 -4.98 -8.47
CA PRO A 14 -3.98 -4.39 -7.59
C PRO A 14 -5.22 -3.89 -8.34
N PHE A 15 -5.03 -3.39 -9.55
CA PHE A 15 -6.11 -2.81 -10.36
C PHE A 15 -7.04 -3.85 -11.01
N ARG A 16 -6.71 -5.13 -10.87
CA ARG A 16 -7.62 -6.23 -11.25
C ARG A 16 -8.74 -6.45 -10.22
N LEU A 17 -8.55 -5.97 -8.99
CA LEU A 17 -9.60 -5.93 -7.96
C LEU A 17 -10.54 -4.77 -8.25
N ASP A 18 -11.81 -4.94 -7.89
CA ASP A 18 -12.83 -3.90 -8.02
C ASP A 18 -12.75 -2.92 -6.84
N PHE A 19 -11.58 -2.30 -6.69
CA PHE A 19 -11.33 -1.24 -5.71
C PHE A 19 -10.93 0.04 -6.41
N GLU A 20 -11.31 1.16 -5.84
CA GLU A 20 -10.77 2.46 -6.20
C GLU A 20 -9.56 2.75 -5.31
N TYR A 21 -8.43 3.11 -5.94
CA TYR A 21 -7.19 3.43 -5.24
C TYR A 21 -6.90 4.92 -5.29
N PHE A 22 -6.53 5.46 -4.14
CA PHE A 22 -6.21 6.87 -3.97
C PHE A 22 -4.84 7.04 -3.32
N ILE A 23 -4.18 8.10 -3.70
CA ILE A 23 -2.98 8.62 -3.02
C ILE A 23 -3.13 10.13 -2.93
N SER A 24 -2.64 10.76 -1.85
CA SER A 24 -2.66 12.22 -1.79
C SER A 24 -1.82 12.80 -2.92
N ARG A 25 -2.27 13.91 -3.49
CA ARG A 25 -1.52 14.62 -4.53
C ARG A 25 -0.12 14.99 -4.05
N ASP A 26 -0.01 15.44 -2.80
CA ASP A 26 1.27 15.81 -2.19
C ASP A 26 2.24 14.61 -2.15
N THR A 27 1.80 13.47 -1.67
CA THR A 27 2.62 12.25 -1.64
C THR A 27 3.04 11.83 -3.04
N PHE A 28 2.11 11.86 -3.98
CA PHE A 28 2.38 11.46 -5.36
C PHE A 28 3.42 12.38 -6.03
N GLN A 29 3.36 13.69 -5.78
CA GLN A 29 4.29 14.64 -6.34
C GLN A 29 5.66 14.62 -5.66
N ASP A 30 5.68 14.50 -4.33
CA ASP A 30 6.88 14.74 -3.53
C ASP A 30 7.67 13.46 -3.18
N GLU A 31 6.97 12.37 -2.88
CA GLU A 31 7.60 11.13 -2.40
C GLU A 31 7.63 9.99 -3.42
N PHE A 32 6.88 10.07 -4.47
CA PHE A 32 6.78 8.98 -5.44
C PHE A 32 7.99 8.97 -6.38
N ILE A 33 9.12 8.49 -5.88
CA ILE A 33 10.46 8.80 -6.39
C ILE A 33 10.94 7.88 -7.52
N LYS A 34 10.24 6.76 -7.83
CA LYS A 34 10.86 5.74 -8.69
C LYS A 34 11.05 6.17 -10.13
N SER A 35 10.07 6.73 -10.78
CA SER A 35 10.19 7.30 -12.13
C SER A 35 8.90 7.97 -12.59
N GLU A 36 9.02 8.90 -13.55
CA GLU A 36 7.86 9.47 -14.21
C GLU A 36 7.05 8.41 -14.99
N SER A 37 7.72 7.38 -15.53
CA SER A 37 7.04 6.29 -16.23
C SER A 37 6.16 5.47 -15.29
N MET A 38 6.59 5.21 -14.06
CA MET A 38 5.79 4.53 -13.04
C MET A 38 4.57 5.34 -12.64
N LYS A 39 4.75 6.65 -12.41
CA LYS A 39 3.64 7.60 -12.13
C LYS A 39 2.60 7.58 -13.23
N THR A 40 3.03 7.74 -14.47
CA THR A 40 2.16 7.74 -15.65
C THR A 40 1.40 6.41 -15.78
N ASN A 41 2.08 5.29 -15.58
CA ASN A 41 1.48 3.97 -15.65
C ASN A 41 0.41 3.78 -14.56
N LEU A 42 0.67 4.17 -13.31
CA LEU A 42 -0.29 4.08 -12.23
C LEU A 42 -1.56 4.91 -12.49
N LEU A 43 -1.40 6.12 -13.03
CA LEU A 43 -2.55 6.95 -13.40
C LEU A 43 -3.36 6.30 -14.52
N LYS A 44 -2.72 5.72 -15.53
CA LYS A 44 -3.40 4.97 -16.60
C LYS A 44 -4.15 3.75 -16.09
N LEU A 45 -3.61 3.08 -15.06
CA LEU A 45 -4.24 1.91 -14.45
C LEU A 45 -5.44 2.27 -13.56
N GLY A 46 -5.58 3.54 -13.19
CA GLY A 46 -6.73 4.01 -12.42
C GLY A 46 -6.43 4.59 -11.05
N LEU A 47 -5.15 4.76 -10.68
CA LEU A 47 -4.80 5.44 -9.43
C LEU A 47 -5.32 6.89 -9.47
N GLN A 48 -6.05 7.28 -8.44
CA GLN A 48 -6.65 8.60 -8.32
C GLN A 48 -5.86 9.45 -7.31
N LEU A 49 -5.78 10.75 -7.58
CA LEU A 49 -5.16 11.71 -6.67
C LEU A 49 -6.21 12.32 -5.76
N ALA A 50 -5.98 12.27 -4.46
CA ALA A 50 -6.85 12.88 -3.47
C ALA A 50 -6.28 14.24 -3.05
N ASP A 51 -7.12 15.26 -3.11
CA ASP A 51 -6.78 16.59 -2.58
C ASP A 51 -7.12 16.63 -1.09
N VAL A 52 -6.13 17.01 -0.28
CA VAL A 52 -6.24 17.07 1.17
C VAL A 52 -7.04 18.32 1.55
N THR A 53 -8.08 18.15 2.36
CA THR A 53 -8.82 19.28 2.93
C THR A 53 -8.03 19.96 4.06
N ASP A 54 -8.41 21.19 4.42
CA ASP A 54 -7.79 21.90 5.55
C ASP A 54 -7.94 21.10 6.85
N ASP A 55 -9.10 20.52 7.11
CA ASP A 55 -9.35 19.70 8.30
C ASP A 55 -8.51 18.41 8.30
N GLU A 56 -8.38 17.75 7.16
CA GLU A 56 -7.52 16.57 7.01
C GLU A 56 -6.05 16.93 7.24
N PHE A 57 -5.61 18.07 6.73
CA PHE A 57 -4.24 18.55 6.95
C PHE A 57 -3.98 18.87 8.44
N MET A 58 -4.87 19.57 9.09
CA MET A 58 -4.76 19.86 10.53
C MET A 58 -4.74 18.58 11.37
N GLN A 59 -5.54 17.58 11.01
CA GLN A 59 -5.53 16.27 11.65
C GLN A 59 -4.18 15.56 11.43
N ALA A 60 -3.62 15.65 10.22
CA ALA A 60 -2.31 15.08 9.91
C ALA A 60 -1.20 15.69 10.78
N ILE A 61 -1.22 16.99 10.98
CA ILE A 61 -0.28 17.70 11.89
C ILE A 61 -0.44 17.18 13.32
N SER A 62 -1.67 17.01 13.80
CA SER A 62 -1.95 16.42 15.11
C SER A 62 -1.39 15.00 15.23
N PHE A 63 -1.56 14.17 14.22
CA PHE A 63 -1.00 12.82 14.18
C PHE A 63 0.52 12.83 14.19
N GLN A 64 1.16 13.73 13.46
CA GLN A 64 2.62 13.86 13.44
C GLN A 64 3.18 14.19 14.83
N SER A 65 2.47 14.99 15.61
CA SER A 65 2.82 15.27 17.00
C SER A 65 2.69 14.05 17.92
N ARG A 66 1.66 13.21 17.72
CA ARG A 66 1.42 12.00 18.53
C ARG A 66 2.26 10.79 18.11
N TYR A 67 2.50 10.65 16.82
CA TYR A 67 3.20 9.52 16.21
C TYR A 67 4.51 9.99 15.59
N THR A 68 5.51 10.21 16.41
CA THR A 68 6.78 10.87 16.04
C THR A 68 7.61 10.08 15.01
N LYS A 69 7.33 8.79 14.81
CA LYS A 69 7.99 7.96 13.79
C LYS A 69 7.39 8.12 12.39
N LEU A 70 6.25 8.80 12.26
CA LEU A 70 5.57 8.98 10.98
C LEU A 70 6.06 10.24 10.28
N SER A 71 6.24 10.14 8.96
CA SER A 71 6.45 11.30 8.11
C SER A 71 5.14 12.09 7.94
N LEU A 72 5.24 13.32 7.41
CA LEU A 72 4.06 14.10 7.04
C LEU A 72 3.17 13.31 6.05
N TYR A 73 3.76 12.65 5.07
CA TYR A 73 3.02 11.89 4.05
C TYR A 73 2.30 10.68 4.64
N ASP A 74 2.91 10.00 5.61
CA ASP A 74 2.25 8.92 6.36
C ASP A 74 1.03 9.45 7.12
N THR A 75 1.16 10.58 7.78
CA THR A 75 0.07 11.20 8.54
C THR A 75 -1.03 11.76 7.65
N LEU A 76 -0.69 12.26 6.46
CA LEU A 76 -1.68 12.64 5.44
C LEU A 76 -2.51 11.43 4.99
N ALA A 77 -1.86 10.32 4.69
CA ALA A 77 -2.55 9.09 4.30
C ALA A 77 -3.49 8.59 5.43
N LEU A 78 -3.02 8.58 6.66
CA LEU A 78 -3.80 8.20 7.83
C LEU A 78 -5.01 9.14 8.03
N SER A 79 -4.79 10.43 7.91
CA SER A 79 -5.83 11.44 8.08
C SER A 79 -6.92 11.32 7.03
N ILE A 80 -6.56 11.16 5.76
CA ILE A 80 -7.51 10.96 4.65
C ILE A 80 -8.34 9.69 4.90
N ALA A 81 -7.67 8.58 5.21
CA ALA A 81 -8.34 7.31 5.46
C ALA A 81 -9.33 7.41 6.61
N LYS A 82 -8.94 8.03 7.71
CA LYS A 82 -9.81 8.23 8.87
C LYS A 82 -11.00 9.14 8.56
N ALA A 83 -10.75 10.29 7.95
CA ALA A 83 -11.80 11.28 7.67
C ALA A 83 -12.84 10.76 6.68
N ARG A 84 -12.40 9.95 5.69
CA ARG A 84 -13.27 9.45 4.62
C ARG A 84 -13.80 8.04 4.85
N GLY A 85 -13.42 7.39 5.95
CA GLY A 85 -13.81 6.01 6.25
C GLY A 85 -13.22 5.01 5.26
N TRP A 86 -12.03 5.28 4.75
CA TRP A 86 -11.35 4.43 3.77
C TRP A 86 -10.36 3.47 4.43
N THR A 87 -10.08 2.38 3.75
CA THR A 87 -9.02 1.45 4.13
C THR A 87 -7.65 2.02 3.74
N LEU A 88 -6.70 1.96 4.66
CA LEU A 88 -5.31 2.34 4.42
C LEU A 88 -4.51 1.14 3.94
N LEU A 89 -3.77 1.30 2.86
CA LEU A 89 -2.85 0.29 2.35
C LEU A 89 -1.40 0.70 2.59
N THR A 90 -0.69 0.00 3.47
CA THR A 90 0.71 0.28 3.77
C THR A 90 1.43 -0.96 4.30
N GLY A 91 2.73 -1.05 3.99
CA GLY A 91 3.64 -2.03 4.59
C GLY A 91 4.44 -1.47 5.76
N ASP A 92 4.34 -0.18 6.04
CA ASP A 92 5.11 0.48 7.10
C ASP A 92 4.54 0.14 8.48
N MET A 93 5.33 -0.48 9.35
CA MET A 93 4.85 -0.95 10.65
C MET A 93 4.42 0.20 11.58
N PRO A 94 5.18 1.29 11.75
CA PRO A 94 4.72 2.41 12.57
C PRO A 94 3.39 3.00 12.10
N LEU A 95 3.17 3.11 10.79
CA LEU A 95 1.92 3.61 10.22
C LEU A 95 0.76 2.62 10.46
N ARG A 96 1.01 1.32 10.31
CA ARG A 96 0.01 0.28 10.61
C ARG A 96 -0.43 0.32 12.07
N MET A 97 0.52 0.51 12.99
CA MET A 97 0.21 0.61 14.42
C MET A 97 -0.60 1.87 14.76
N ALA A 98 -0.25 2.99 14.16
CA ALA A 98 -1.01 4.23 14.32
C ALA A 98 -2.44 4.10 13.77
N ALA A 99 -2.59 3.51 12.58
CA ALA A 99 -3.89 3.25 11.97
C ALA A 99 -4.79 2.40 12.88
N ALA A 100 -4.25 1.33 13.47
CA ALA A 100 -4.97 0.49 14.41
C ALA A 100 -5.46 1.28 15.64
N LYS A 101 -4.62 2.14 16.20
CA LYS A 101 -4.98 3.01 17.34
C LYS A 101 -6.06 4.02 16.99
N GLU A 102 -6.06 4.50 15.75
CA GLU A 102 -7.04 5.47 15.26
C GLU A 102 -8.32 4.82 14.69
N GLY A 103 -8.44 3.50 14.78
CA GLY A 103 -9.61 2.76 14.30
C GLY A 103 -9.72 2.72 12.78
N VAL A 104 -8.61 2.89 12.05
CA VAL A 104 -8.56 2.81 10.59
C VAL A 104 -8.21 1.39 10.18
N GLU A 105 -9.01 0.79 9.30
CA GLU A 105 -8.72 -0.50 8.70
C GLU A 105 -7.45 -0.39 7.85
N VAL A 106 -6.49 -1.30 8.07
CA VAL A 106 -5.19 -1.27 7.40
C VAL A 106 -4.82 -2.66 6.88
N HIS A 107 -4.35 -2.69 5.64
CA HIS A 107 -3.85 -3.88 4.96
C HIS A 107 -2.56 -3.55 4.20
N GLY A 108 -1.92 -4.58 3.65
CA GLY A 108 -0.69 -4.44 2.87
C GLY A 108 -0.70 -5.27 1.61
N THR A 109 0.46 -5.38 0.96
CA THR A 109 0.66 -6.08 -0.31
C THR A 109 0.19 -7.54 -0.26
N ILE A 110 0.48 -8.26 0.81
CA ILE A 110 0.09 -9.68 0.95
C ILE A 110 -1.43 -9.83 0.96
N TRP A 111 -2.14 -8.94 1.66
CA TRP A 111 -3.61 -8.95 1.68
C TRP A 111 -4.21 -8.72 0.28
N VAL A 112 -3.61 -7.84 -0.52
CA VAL A 112 -4.06 -7.62 -1.91
C VAL A 112 -3.99 -8.93 -2.71
N TYR A 113 -2.90 -9.67 -2.58
CA TYR A 113 -2.78 -10.97 -3.25
C TYR A 113 -3.74 -12.02 -2.68
N ASP A 114 -3.97 -12.04 -1.37
CA ASP A 114 -4.98 -12.90 -0.76
C ASP A 114 -6.39 -12.60 -1.34
N GLN A 115 -6.71 -11.32 -1.56
CA GLN A 115 -7.97 -10.91 -2.20
C GLN A 115 -8.06 -11.38 -3.66
N LEU A 116 -7.00 -11.18 -4.44
CA LEU A 116 -6.94 -11.64 -5.85
C LEU A 116 -7.19 -13.14 -5.96
N LYS A 117 -6.59 -13.93 -5.09
CA LYS A 117 -6.80 -15.37 -5.01
C LYS A 117 -8.22 -15.72 -4.56
N THR A 118 -8.69 -15.15 -3.47
CA THR A 118 -9.99 -15.45 -2.87
C THR A 118 -11.13 -15.13 -3.84
N GLN A 119 -10.99 -14.07 -4.63
CA GLN A 119 -11.97 -13.68 -5.65
C GLN A 119 -11.81 -14.44 -6.97
N GLY A 120 -10.84 -15.34 -7.07
CA GLY A 120 -10.60 -16.14 -8.28
C GLY A 120 -10.07 -15.33 -9.48
N ILE A 121 -9.48 -14.15 -9.23
CA ILE A 121 -8.92 -13.29 -10.25
C ILE A 121 -7.58 -13.83 -10.76
N ILE A 122 -6.83 -14.44 -9.86
CA ILE A 122 -5.62 -15.19 -10.18
C ILE A 122 -5.77 -16.64 -9.75
N THR A 123 -5.11 -17.55 -10.47
CA THR A 123 -5.10 -18.97 -10.17
C THR A 123 -4.23 -19.27 -8.95
N ASP A 124 -4.37 -20.49 -8.40
CA ASP A 124 -3.50 -20.94 -7.33
C ASP A 124 -2.03 -20.98 -7.75
N ASP A 125 -1.75 -21.35 -9.00
CA ASP A 125 -0.37 -21.40 -9.53
C ASP A 125 0.22 -19.99 -9.70
N GLU A 126 -0.57 -19.03 -10.19
CA GLU A 126 -0.17 -17.62 -10.26
C GLU A 126 0.09 -17.05 -8.86
N TYR A 127 -0.76 -17.37 -7.90
CA TYR A 127 -0.57 -16.95 -6.52
C TYR A 127 0.75 -17.50 -5.94
N GLU A 128 1.01 -18.80 -6.12
CA GLU A 128 2.26 -19.43 -5.67
C GLU A 128 3.50 -18.77 -6.30
N THR A 129 3.42 -18.47 -7.60
CA THR A 129 4.49 -17.78 -8.33
C THR A 129 4.77 -16.41 -7.72
N VAL A 130 3.74 -15.61 -7.50
CA VAL A 130 3.87 -14.28 -6.91
C VAL A 130 4.41 -14.32 -5.48
N ILE A 131 3.93 -15.25 -4.66
CA ILE A 131 4.45 -15.41 -3.29
C ILE A 131 5.95 -15.75 -3.33
N GLY A 132 6.38 -16.61 -4.28
CA GLY A 132 7.79 -16.90 -4.51
C GLY A 132 8.61 -15.66 -4.92
N GLU A 133 8.08 -14.86 -5.83
CA GLU A 133 8.71 -13.60 -6.27
C GLU A 133 8.85 -12.59 -5.12
N LEU A 134 7.82 -12.46 -4.29
CA LEU A 134 7.86 -11.60 -3.10
C LEU A 134 8.91 -12.09 -2.08
N ILE A 135 9.00 -13.39 -1.86
CA ILE A 135 10.03 -13.97 -0.98
C ILE A 135 11.44 -13.62 -1.50
N GLU A 136 11.69 -13.77 -2.79
CA GLU A 136 12.99 -13.41 -3.38
C GLU A 136 13.25 -11.89 -3.31
N ALA A 137 12.25 -11.06 -3.55
CA ALA A 137 12.38 -9.61 -3.42
C ALA A 137 12.71 -9.19 -1.97
N VAL A 138 12.16 -9.87 -0.98
CA VAL A 138 12.50 -9.63 0.44
C VAL A 138 13.90 -10.10 0.77
N LYS A 139 14.32 -11.26 0.26
CA LYS A 139 15.70 -11.77 0.45
C LYS A 139 16.75 -10.86 -0.14
N THR A 140 16.47 -10.27 -1.28
CA THR A 140 17.39 -9.35 -1.98
C THR A 140 17.27 -7.88 -1.52
N GLY A 141 16.42 -7.59 -0.53
CA GLY A 141 16.26 -6.26 0.03
C GLY A 141 15.43 -5.28 -0.82
N LYS A 142 14.78 -5.74 -1.88
CA LYS A 142 13.94 -4.92 -2.75
C LYS A 142 12.57 -4.59 -2.12
N CYS A 143 12.06 -5.50 -1.31
CA CYS A 143 10.79 -5.34 -0.58
C CYS A 143 11.00 -5.55 0.92
N ARG A 144 10.15 -4.89 1.73
CA ARG A 144 10.12 -5.04 3.18
C ARG A 144 8.77 -5.59 3.61
N LEU A 145 8.62 -6.91 3.52
CA LEU A 145 7.40 -7.62 3.89
C LEU A 145 7.68 -8.63 5.00
N PRO A 146 6.69 -8.98 5.82
CA PRO A 146 6.87 -9.95 6.90
C PRO A 146 7.13 -11.34 6.33
N LYS A 147 8.37 -11.81 6.42
CA LYS A 147 8.81 -13.11 5.89
C LYS A 147 7.94 -14.28 6.39
N ALA A 148 7.62 -14.29 7.67
CA ALA A 148 6.80 -15.34 8.27
C ALA A 148 5.43 -15.46 7.60
N GLU A 149 4.81 -14.34 7.26
CA GLU A 149 3.51 -14.32 6.58
C GLU A 149 3.59 -14.82 5.14
N LEU A 150 4.68 -14.51 4.44
CA LEU A 150 4.92 -15.04 3.09
C LEU A 150 5.17 -16.56 3.12
N PHE A 151 5.98 -17.03 4.05
CA PHE A 151 6.26 -18.49 4.16
C PHE A 151 5.03 -19.30 4.54
N LYS A 152 4.12 -18.79 5.36
CA LYS A 152 2.84 -19.44 5.66
C LYS A 152 1.98 -19.68 4.41
N ARG A 153 2.12 -18.85 3.40
CA ARG A 153 1.34 -18.89 2.17
C ARG A 153 1.98 -19.72 1.06
N LYS A 154 3.26 -20.02 1.22
CA LYS A 154 3.97 -20.87 0.26
C LYS A 154 3.56 -22.33 0.48
N ARG A 155 3.11 -23.01 -0.57
CA ARG A 155 2.88 -24.46 -0.53
C ARG A 155 4.21 -25.19 -0.35
N VAL A 156 4.16 -26.20 0.48
CA VAL A 156 5.30 -27.07 0.71
C VAL A 156 5.41 -28.11 -0.42
#